data_24054b64858301207eb3000997d34980
#
_entry.id   24054b64858301207eb3000997d34980
#
_cell.length_a   1.000
_cell.length_b   1.000
_cell.length_c   1.000
_cell.angle_alpha   90.00
_cell.angle_beta   90.00
_cell.angle_gamma   90.00
#
_symmetry.space_group_name_H-M   'P 1'
#
loop_
_entity.id
_entity.type
_entity.pdbx_description
1 polymer ?
#
loop_
_entity_poly.entity_id
_entity_poly.type
_entity_poly.pdbx_seq_one_letter_code
_entity_poly.pdbx_strand_id
1 'polypeptide(L)'
;MEKKTVSVKKVLPHASPNITYETVLTTKSSNGVVNAAPIGVKFLDEELSCFLLRIYKKSRTYNNLLETRVGVVNITRNPIVFIKYLLRDKKRYLEREIEDALNVDAPKLKDAEAYIEFTVESVHHRINLGEFYCLAVNAYEGVKTAQPYSRAEYALVELSVNISRVEPYLEQGLDLSELLNSIAYCLKVIDKTAAKTVIEDYSRILLSSLSDHSSLLLKRHLSRLGIHLQ
;
A
#
# COMPACT_ATOMS: atom_id res chain seq x y z
N MET A 1 -32.70 -5.74 0.21
CA MET A 1 -31.90 -6.02 1.43
C MET A 1 -30.77 -5.00 1.48
N GLU A 2 -30.77 -4.11 2.46
CA GLU A 2 -29.62 -3.25 2.70
C GLU A 2 -28.40 -4.10 3.03
N LYS A 3 -27.33 -3.97 2.23
CA LYS A 3 -26.04 -4.62 2.54
C LYS A 3 -25.53 -4.02 3.84
N LYS A 4 -25.47 -4.83 4.90
CA LYS A 4 -24.95 -4.42 6.20
C LYS A 4 -23.46 -4.05 6.01
N THR A 5 -23.14 -2.77 6.16
CA THR A 5 -21.78 -2.27 6.01
C THR A 5 -20.94 -2.77 7.17
N VAL A 6 -19.83 -3.41 6.89
CA VAL A 6 -18.87 -3.89 7.89
C VAL A 6 -17.86 -2.79 8.16
N SER A 7 -17.72 -2.38 9.43
CA SER A 7 -16.70 -1.43 9.83
C SER A 7 -15.34 -2.13 9.97
N VAL A 8 -14.48 -1.94 8.97
CA VAL A 8 -13.07 -2.39 9.03
C VAL A 8 -12.28 -1.54 10.02
N LYS A 9 -12.73 -0.30 10.29
CA LYS A 9 -12.10 0.62 11.25
C LYS A 9 -11.96 0.02 12.66
N LYS A 10 -12.86 -0.88 13.06
CA LYS A 10 -12.78 -1.59 14.34
C LYS A 10 -11.57 -2.51 14.44
N VAL A 11 -11.17 -3.12 13.31
CA VAL A 11 -10.04 -4.05 13.22
C VAL A 11 -8.73 -3.30 12.91
N LEU A 12 -8.82 -2.18 12.17
CA LEU A 12 -7.70 -1.34 11.79
C LEU A 12 -7.86 0.10 12.30
N PRO A 13 -7.85 0.35 13.63
CA PRO A 13 -8.17 1.66 14.20
C PRO A 13 -7.20 2.78 13.77
N HIS A 14 -5.96 2.42 13.41
CA HIS A 14 -4.91 3.36 12.99
C HIS A 14 -4.83 3.56 11.47
N ALA A 15 -5.60 2.81 10.68
CA ALA A 15 -5.67 3.06 9.24
C ALA A 15 -6.55 4.26 8.92
N SER A 16 -6.26 4.94 7.81
CA SER A 16 -6.97 6.13 7.36
C SER A 16 -7.31 6.03 5.88
N PRO A 17 -8.40 6.66 5.42
CA PRO A 17 -8.72 6.72 4.00
C PRO A 17 -7.65 7.48 3.23
N ASN A 18 -7.61 7.23 1.93
CA ASN A 18 -6.68 7.84 0.97
C ASN A 18 -5.19 7.47 1.12
N ILE A 19 -4.79 6.75 2.17
CA ILE A 19 -3.46 6.16 2.30
C ILE A 19 -3.46 4.78 1.65
N THR A 20 -2.40 4.45 0.93
CA THR A 20 -2.19 3.11 0.39
C THR A 20 -1.38 2.28 1.39
N TYR A 21 -1.97 1.18 1.81
CA TYR A 21 -1.34 0.21 2.72
C TYR A 21 -0.89 -1.02 1.94
N GLU A 22 0.31 -1.50 2.23
CA GLU A 22 0.84 -2.72 1.62
C GLU A 22 0.27 -3.93 2.35
N THR A 23 -0.27 -4.87 1.58
CA THR A 23 -0.94 -6.07 2.10
C THR A 23 -0.59 -7.28 1.25
N VAL A 24 -1.01 -8.48 1.69
CA VAL A 24 -0.98 -9.66 0.85
C VAL A 24 -2.42 -10.05 0.51
N LEU A 25 -2.75 -10.02 -0.77
CA LEU A 25 -4.06 -10.41 -1.27
C LEU A 25 -4.06 -11.87 -1.63
N THR A 26 -5.01 -12.64 -1.09
CA THR A 26 -5.27 -14.03 -1.46
C THR A 26 -6.56 -14.16 -2.27
N THR A 27 -6.50 -14.94 -3.33
CA THR A 27 -7.59 -15.18 -4.28
C THR A 27 -7.58 -16.63 -4.74
N LYS A 28 -8.70 -17.09 -5.27
CA LYS A 28 -8.85 -18.42 -5.86
C LYS A 28 -9.50 -18.27 -7.23
N SER A 29 -9.05 -19.02 -8.23
CA SER A 29 -9.72 -19.09 -9.53
C SER A 29 -10.98 -19.98 -9.47
N SER A 30 -11.82 -19.92 -10.50
CA SER A 30 -13.03 -20.73 -10.61
C SER A 30 -12.75 -22.25 -10.58
N ASN A 31 -11.56 -22.67 -10.96
CA ASN A 31 -11.13 -24.07 -10.90
C ASN A 31 -10.33 -24.42 -9.63
N GLY A 32 -10.39 -23.58 -8.60
CA GLY A 32 -9.80 -23.84 -7.27
C GLY A 32 -8.31 -23.52 -7.11
N VAL A 33 -7.63 -22.98 -8.14
CA VAL A 33 -6.20 -22.64 -8.03
C VAL A 33 -6.01 -21.38 -7.20
N VAL A 34 -5.32 -21.53 -6.08
CA VAL A 34 -5.03 -20.45 -5.12
C VAL A 34 -3.87 -19.58 -5.60
N ASN A 35 -3.95 -18.29 -5.32
CA ASN A 35 -2.87 -17.34 -5.49
C ASN A 35 -2.80 -16.37 -4.32
N ALA A 36 -1.57 -16.00 -3.93
CA ALA A 36 -1.30 -14.88 -3.03
C ALA A 36 -0.31 -13.92 -3.70
N ALA A 37 -0.48 -12.62 -3.48
CA ALA A 37 0.41 -11.60 -4.04
C ALA A 37 0.42 -10.34 -3.17
N PRO A 38 1.56 -9.65 -3.03
CA PRO A 38 1.62 -8.30 -2.48
C PRO A 38 0.79 -7.33 -3.32
N ILE A 39 -0.16 -6.64 -2.70
CA ILE A 39 -1.05 -5.67 -3.36
C ILE A 39 -1.29 -4.50 -2.41
N GLY A 40 -1.20 -3.28 -2.93
CA GLY A 40 -1.58 -2.08 -2.20
C GLY A 40 -3.10 -1.92 -2.13
N VAL A 41 -3.62 -1.68 -0.94
CA VAL A 41 -5.03 -1.38 -0.66
C VAL A 41 -5.16 0.09 -0.31
N LYS A 42 -6.05 0.81 -1.01
CA LYS A 42 -6.38 2.20 -0.70
C LYS A 42 -7.83 2.27 -0.23
N PHE A 43 -8.05 2.56 1.04
CA PHE A 43 -9.38 2.78 1.60
C PHE A 43 -9.97 4.10 1.09
N LEU A 44 -11.28 4.13 0.88
CA LEU A 44 -11.99 5.23 0.23
C LEU A 44 -12.97 5.96 1.17
N ASP A 45 -13.31 5.36 2.31
CA ASP A 45 -14.27 5.87 3.29
C ASP A 45 -13.73 5.77 4.72
N GLU A 46 -14.32 6.49 5.65
CA GLU A 46 -13.90 6.56 7.06
C GLU A 46 -14.07 5.23 7.82
N GLU A 47 -15.06 4.42 7.44
CA GLU A 47 -15.28 3.08 7.99
C GLU A 47 -14.34 2.03 7.40
N LEU A 48 -13.55 2.42 6.39
CA LEU A 48 -12.62 1.57 5.64
C LEU A 48 -13.32 0.39 4.95
N SER A 49 -14.63 0.52 4.73
CA SER A 49 -15.47 -0.53 4.15
C SER A 49 -15.31 -0.65 2.65
N CYS A 50 -15.10 0.49 1.99
CA CYS A 50 -14.88 0.59 0.56
C CYS A 50 -13.40 0.81 0.28
N PHE A 51 -12.84 0.08 -0.68
CA PHE A 51 -11.44 0.24 -1.03
C PHE A 51 -11.14 -0.07 -2.48
N LEU A 52 -10.01 0.44 -2.93
CA LEU A 52 -9.49 0.30 -4.29
C LEU A 52 -8.25 -0.60 -4.30
N LEU A 53 -8.25 -1.56 -5.23
CA LEU A 53 -7.08 -2.35 -5.59
C LEU A 53 -6.66 -2.01 -7.02
N ARG A 54 -5.36 -1.75 -7.24
CA ARG A 54 -4.80 -1.57 -8.58
C ARG A 54 -3.93 -2.78 -8.94
N ILE A 55 -4.39 -3.55 -9.92
CA ILE A 55 -3.84 -4.88 -10.22
C ILE A 55 -3.45 -4.97 -11.70
N TYR A 56 -2.22 -5.39 -11.99
CA TYR A 56 -1.75 -5.59 -13.35
C TYR A 56 -2.53 -6.70 -14.08
N LYS A 57 -2.98 -6.43 -15.32
CA LYS A 57 -3.79 -7.36 -16.13
C LYS A 57 -3.17 -8.72 -16.40
N LYS A 58 -1.83 -8.81 -16.44
CA LYS A 58 -1.10 -10.08 -16.67
C LYS A 58 -0.95 -10.93 -15.40
N SER A 59 -1.49 -10.50 -14.26
CA SER A 59 -1.35 -11.22 -12.99
C SER A 59 -2.45 -12.27 -12.79
N ARG A 60 -2.13 -13.34 -12.06
CA ARG A 60 -3.13 -14.33 -11.64
C ARG A 60 -4.22 -13.71 -10.76
N THR A 61 -3.84 -12.80 -9.87
CA THR A 61 -4.78 -12.07 -9.00
C THR A 61 -5.84 -11.34 -9.82
N TYR A 62 -5.44 -10.69 -10.92
CA TYR A 62 -6.37 -10.00 -11.82
C TYR A 62 -7.41 -10.97 -12.40
N ASN A 63 -6.96 -12.08 -12.96
CA ASN A 63 -7.85 -13.07 -13.57
C ASN A 63 -8.79 -13.70 -12.53
N ASN A 64 -8.25 -14.10 -11.37
CA ASN A 64 -9.05 -14.67 -10.30
C ASN A 64 -10.18 -13.71 -9.86
N LEU A 65 -9.87 -12.42 -9.65
CA LEU A 65 -10.87 -11.44 -9.25
C LEU A 65 -11.89 -11.12 -10.34
N LEU A 66 -11.54 -11.23 -11.61
CA LEU A 66 -12.54 -11.13 -12.68
C LEU A 66 -13.51 -12.31 -12.69
N GLU A 67 -13.01 -13.51 -12.40
CA GLU A 67 -13.80 -14.75 -12.41
C GLU A 67 -14.67 -14.87 -11.15
N THR A 68 -14.08 -14.78 -9.98
CA THR A 68 -14.74 -15.14 -8.71
C THR A 68 -15.31 -13.95 -7.94
N ARG A 69 -14.83 -12.74 -8.22
CA ARG A 69 -15.29 -11.50 -7.59
C ARG A 69 -15.10 -11.44 -6.07
N VAL A 70 -14.29 -12.33 -5.50
CA VAL A 70 -14.03 -12.40 -4.05
C VAL A 70 -12.55 -12.58 -3.74
N GLY A 71 -12.14 -12.18 -2.56
CA GLY A 71 -10.79 -12.37 -2.06
C GLY A 71 -10.64 -11.98 -0.60
N VAL A 72 -9.43 -12.15 -0.07
CA VAL A 72 -9.09 -11.76 1.30
C VAL A 72 -7.85 -10.86 1.28
N VAL A 73 -7.97 -9.69 1.89
CA VAL A 73 -6.82 -8.84 2.22
C VAL A 73 -6.26 -9.32 3.56
N ASN A 74 -5.01 -9.78 3.55
CA ASN A 74 -4.30 -10.23 4.74
C ASN A 74 -3.36 -9.11 5.18
N ILE A 75 -3.58 -8.59 6.39
CA ILE A 75 -2.78 -7.54 7.01
C ILE A 75 -1.60 -8.18 7.74
N THR A 76 -0.40 -7.74 7.44
CA THR A 76 0.82 -8.17 8.11
C THR A 76 1.90 -7.09 8.06
N ARG A 77 2.69 -6.98 9.11
CA ARG A 77 3.89 -6.13 9.16
C ARG A 77 5.18 -6.91 8.90
N ASN A 78 5.08 -8.23 8.72
CA ASN A 78 6.25 -9.04 8.45
C ASN A 78 6.69 -8.93 6.98
N PRO A 79 7.83 -8.26 6.68
CA PRO A 79 8.28 -8.06 5.30
C PRO A 79 8.63 -9.37 4.59
N ILE A 80 8.98 -10.43 5.34
CA ILE A 80 9.31 -11.74 4.76
C ILE A 80 8.07 -12.36 4.09
N VAL A 81 6.87 -12.11 4.62
CA VAL A 81 5.62 -12.58 4.02
C VAL A 81 5.42 -11.97 2.63
N PHE A 82 5.71 -10.68 2.45
CA PHE A 82 5.67 -10.04 1.14
C PHE A 82 6.65 -10.69 0.14
N ILE A 83 7.89 -10.96 0.58
CA ILE A 83 8.91 -11.59 -0.25
C ILE A 83 8.50 -12.99 -0.68
N LYS A 84 8.01 -13.82 0.25
CA LYS A 84 7.54 -15.20 -0.04
C LYS A 84 6.54 -15.22 -1.19
N TYR A 85 5.56 -14.32 -1.18
CA TYR A 85 4.47 -14.30 -2.18
C TYR A 85 4.79 -13.49 -3.44
N LEU A 86 5.94 -12.80 -3.47
CA LEU A 86 6.49 -12.20 -4.68
C LEU A 86 7.30 -13.21 -5.52
N LEU A 87 7.89 -14.22 -4.89
CA LEU A 87 8.76 -15.23 -5.55
C LEU A 87 7.98 -16.12 -6.51
N ARG A 88 8.70 -16.68 -7.53
CA ARG A 88 8.10 -17.58 -8.54
C ARG A 88 7.67 -18.92 -7.95
N ASP A 89 8.40 -19.46 -6.97
CA ASP A 89 8.17 -20.75 -6.31
C ASP A 89 7.24 -20.66 -5.07
N LYS A 90 6.44 -19.62 -4.98
CA LYS A 90 5.52 -19.38 -3.86
C LYS A 90 4.51 -20.52 -3.60
N LYS A 91 4.33 -21.44 -4.56
CA LYS A 91 3.43 -22.59 -4.40
C LYS A 91 3.72 -23.40 -3.14
N ARG A 92 4.99 -23.63 -2.81
CA ARG A 92 5.42 -24.36 -1.62
C ARG A 92 4.95 -23.73 -0.29
N TYR A 93 4.79 -22.38 -0.26
CA TYR A 93 4.27 -21.65 0.90
C TYR A 93 2.74 -21.73 0.94
N LEU A 94 2.08 -21.57 -0.21
CA LEU A 94 0.62 -21.60 -0.31
C LEU A 94 0.04 -22.92 0.20
N GLU A 95 0.68 -24.05 -0.08
CA GLU A 95 0.21 -25.38 0.37
C GLU A 95 0.19 -25.55 1.90
N ARG A 96 0.97 -24.77 2.64
CA ARG A 96 1.14 -24.91 4.10
C ARG A 96 0.57 -23.74 4.90
N GLU A 97 0.62 -22.55 4.32
CA GLU A 97 0.40 -21.27 5.04
C GLU A 97 -0.99 -20.68 4.78
N ILE A 98 -1.88 -21.40 4.10
CA ILE A 98 -3.26 -20.94 3.85
C ILE A 98 -4.29 -21.81 4.59
N GLU A 99 -5.47 -21.22 4.80
CA GLU A 99 -6.69 -21.86 5.25
C GLU A 99 -7.90 -21.14 4.63
N ASP A 100 -9.10 -21.74 4.74
CA ASP A 100 -10.31 -21.13 4.19
C ASP A 100 -10.73 -19.87 4.96
N ALA A 101 -11.24 -18.88 4.25
CA ALA A 101 -11.87 -17.70 4.84
C ALA A 101 -13.25 -18.05 5.42
N LEU A 102 -13.84 -17.14 6.20
CA LEU A 102 -15.08 -17.40 6.94
C LEU A 102 -16.34 -17.22 6.09
N ASN A 103 -16.38 -16.17 5.24
CA ASN A 103 -17.61 -15.75 4.54
C ASN A 103 -17.46 -15.65 3.02
N VAL A 104 -16.24 -15.79 2.47
CA VAL A 104 -15.99 -15.75 1.03
C VAL A 104 -15.28 -17.02 0.58
N ASP A 105 -15.56 -17.48 -0.64
CA ASP A 105 -14.88 -18.63 -1.23
C ASP A 105 -13.48 -18.26 -1.74
N ALA A 106 -12.62 -17.89 -0.80
CA ALA A 106 -11.20 -17.56 -1.03
C ALA A 106 -10.36 -18.00 0.18
N PRO A 107 -9.06 -18.28 0.00
CA PRO A 107 -8.20 -18.60 1.14
C PRO A 107 -7.73 -17.33 1.86
N LYS A 108 -7.31 -17.51 3.12
CA LYS A 108 -6.55 -16.52 3.89
C LYS A 108 -5.21 -17.09 4.36
N LEU A 109 -4.27 -16.24 4.76
CA LEU A 109 -3.01 -16.66 5.38
C LEU A 109 -3.24 -17.02 6.85
N LYS A 110 -2.64 -18.11 7.34
CA LYS A 110 -2.79 -18.57 8.75
C LYS A 110 -2.26 -17.56 9.77
N ASP A 111 -1.16 -16.86 9.45
CA ASP A 111 -0.41 -16.05 10.40
C ASP A 111 -0.53 -14.54 10.13
N ALA A 112 -1.61 -14.07 9.49
CA ALA A 112 -1.84 -12.64 9.34
C ALA A 112 -2.38 -12.01 10.63
N GLU A 113 -2.14 -10.71 10.79
CA GLU A 113 -2.56 -9.93 11.97
C GLU A 113 -4.06 -9.61 11.93
N ALA A 114 -4.60 -9.40 10.72
CA ALA A 114 -6.03 -9.24 10.48
C ALA A 114 -6.41 -9.61 9.04
N TYR A 115 -7.69 -9.78 8.83
CA TYR A 115 -8.29 -10.19 7.57
C TYR A 115 -9.45 -9.28 7.20
N ILE A 116 -9.54 -8.94 5.90
CA ILE A 116 -10.71 -8.27 5.32
C ILE A 116 -11.17 -9.12 4.15
N GLU A 117 -12.29 -9.80 4.32
CA GLU A 117 -12.98 -10.52 3.27
C GLU A 117 -13.83 -9.56 2.45
N PHE A 118 -13.79 -9.67 1.12
CA PHE A 118 -14.42 -8.67 0.27
C PHE A 118 -15.05 -9.25 -0.99
N THR A 119 -15.98 -8.46 -1.54
CA THR A 119 -16.52 -8.63 -2.89
C THR A 119 -16.06 -7.49 -3.79
N VAL A 120 -15.88 -7.79 -5.08
CA VAL A 120 -15.64 -6.77 -6.11
C VAL A 120 -16.97 -6.22 -6.61
N GLU A 121 -17.21 -4.93 -6.42
CA GLU A 121 -18.43 -4.25 -6.89
C GLU A 121 -18.32 -3.84 -8.36
N SER A 122 -17.18 -3.22 -8.74
CA SER A 122 -16.94 -2.80 -10.12
C SER A 122 -15.47 -2.88 -10.50
N VAL A 123 -15.19 -2.90 -11.80
CA VAL A 123 -13.82 -2.92 -12.34
C VAL A 123 -13.72 -1.88 -13.45
N HIS A 124 -12.77 -0.96 -13.31
CA HIS A 124 -12.40 -0.03 -14.36
C HIS A 124 -11.11 -0.48 -15.03
N HIS A 125 -11.19 -0.80 -16.31
CA HIS A 125 -10.04 -1.24 -17.07
C HIS A 125 -9.20 -0.04 -17.55
N ARG A 126 -7.93 0.00 -17.16
CA ARG A 126 -6.91 0.91 -17.72
C ARG A 126 -6.05 0.14 -18.74
N ILE A 127 -5.08 0.80 -19.35
CA ILE A 127 -4.24 0.16 -20.38
C ILE A 127 -3.56 -1.10 -19.83
N ASN A 128 -2.80 -1.01 -18.74
CA ASN A 128 -1.96 -2.08 -18.19
C ASN A 128 -2.49 -2.69 -16.89
N LEU A 129 -3.50 -2.09 -16.25
CA LEU A 129 -4.05 -2.53 -14.96
C LEU A 129 -5.57 -2.44 -14.93
N GLY A 130 -6.18 -3.07 -13.92
CA GLY A 130 -7.57 -2.86 -13.52
C GLY A 130 -7.63 -2.18 -12.17
N GLU A 131 -8.59 -1.28 -12.04
CA GLU A 131 -8.99 -0.65 -10.78
C GLU A 131 -10.24 -1.39 -10.29
N PHE A 132 -10.06 -2.19 -9.25
CA PHE A 132 -11.11 -2.98 -8.61
C PHE A 132 -11.65 -2.21 -7.42
N TYR A 133 -12.91 -1.80 -7.48
CA TYR A 133 -13.63 -1.20 -6.36
C TYR A 133 -14.29 -2.32 -5.56
N CYS A 134 -13.91 -2.42 -4.30
CA CYS A 134 -14.25 -3.54 -3.43
C CYS A 134 -15.03 -3.06 -2.22
N LEU A 135 -15.90 -3.96 -1.72
CA LEU A 135 -16.65 -3.76 -0.49
C LEU A 135 -16.28 -4.86 0.50
N ALA A 136 -15.91 -4.49 1.71
CA ALA A 136 -15.69 -5.42 2.80
C ALA A 136 -17.01 -6.11 3.19
N VAL A 137 -17.01 -7.44 3.26
CA VAL A 137 -18.16 -8.25 3.71
C VAL A 137 -17.93 -8.80 5.11
N ASN A 138 -16.67 -8.90 5.53
CA ASN A 138 -16.28 -9.27 6.88
C ASN A 138 -14.87 -8.73 7.19
N ALA A 139 -14.62 -8.39 8.46
CA ALA A 139 -13.29 -8.04 8.94
C ALA A 139 -13.10 -8.52 10.38
N TYR A 140 -11.98 -9.15 10.66
CA TYR A 140 -11.67 -9.72 11.96
C TYR A 140 -10.17 -9.77 12.24
N GLU A 141 -9.83 -9.78 13.53
CA GLU A 141 -8.45 -9.89 13.99
C GLU A 141 -7.92 -11.30 13.80
N GLY A 142 -6.63 -11.38 13.51
CA GLY A 142 -5.86 -12.62 13.50
C GLY A 142 -5.15 -12.85 14.83
N VAL A 143 -3.90 -13.28 14.77
CA VAL A 143 -3.10 -13.64 15.96
C VAL A 143 -2.54 -12.46 16.75
N LYS A 144 -2.61 -11.23 16.24
CA LYS A 144 -2.06 -10.01 16.86
C LYS A 144 -2.90 -8.80 16.53
N THR A 145 -2.75 -7.72 17.33
CA THR A 145 -3.34 -6.41 16.99
C THR A 145 -2.81 -5.93 15.65
N ALA A 146 -3.70 -5.72 14.72
CA ALA A 146 -3.35 -5.39 13.35
C ALA A 146 -2.98 -3.93 13.18
N GLN A 147 -1.87 -3.69 12.52
CA GLN A 147 -1.49 -2.37 12.01
C GLN A 147 -1.04 -2.51 10.56
N PRO A 148 -1.73 -1.88 9.60
CA PRO A 148 -1.35 -1.98 8.20
C PRO A 148 -0.03 -1.24 7.94
N TYR A 149 0.74 -1.72 6.97
CA TYR A 149 2.02 -1.14 6.57
C TYR A 149 1.81 -0.09 5.49
N SER A 150 2.27 1.15 5.75
CA SER A 150 2.29 2.21 4.74
C SER A 150 3.72 2.61 4.39
N ARG A 151 4.06 2.58 3.08
CA ARG A 151 5.35 3.08 2.61
C ARG A 151 5.49 4.60 2.80
N ALA A 152 4.37 5.34 2.78
CA ALA A 152 4.39 6.78 2.95
C ALA A 152 4.87 7.19 4.35
N GLU A 153 4.47 6.47 5.41
CA GLU A 153 4.91 6.73 6.78
C GLU A 153 6.43 6.57 6.90
N TYR A 154 6.98 5.49 6.35
CA TYR A 154 8.43 5.27 6.35
C TYR A 154 9.17 6.27 5.45
N ALA A 155 8.59 6.61 4.29
CA ALA A 155 9.16 7.63 3.42
C ALA A 155 9.19 9.01 4.08
N LEU A 156 8.21 9.37 4.92
CA LEU A 156 8.21 10.61 5.68
C LEU A 156 9.33 10.64 6.72
N VAL A 157 9.58 9.53 7.41
CA VAL A 157 10.71 9.40 8.35
C VAL A 157 12.04 9.54 7.60
N GLU A 158 12.24 8.80 6.50
CA GLU A 158 13.44 8.90 5.67
C GLU A 158 13.63 10.30 5.08
N LEU A 159 12.55 10.95 4.65
CA LEU A 159 12.56 12.32 4.18
C LEU A 159 13.09 13.27 5.25
N SER A 160 12.61 13.13 6.49
CA SER A 160 13.04 13.98 7.61
C SER A 160 14.54 13.83 7.90
N VAL A 161 15.04 12.58 7.90
CA VAL A 161 16.48 12.28 8.08
C VAL A 161 17.31 12.89 6.94
N ASN A 162 16.87 12.73 5.69
CA ASN A 162 17.62 13.25 4.55
C ASN A 162 17.62 14.80 4.52
N ILE A 163 16.49 15.44 4.81
CA ILE A 163 16.39 16.90 4.87
C ILE A 163 17.30 17.47 5.96
N SER A 164 17.36 16.86 7.14
CA SER A 164 18.22 17.32 8.23
C SER A 164 19.72 17.30 7.90
N ARG A 165 20.13 16.56 6.87
CA ARG A 165 21.53 16.45 6.41
C ARG A 165 21.90 17.45 5.32
N VAL A 166 20.93 18.12 4.69
CA VAL A 166 21.20 19.01 3.54
C VAL A 166 22.14 20.16 3.93
N GLU A 167 21.81 20.92 4.98
CA GLU A 167 22.63 22.03 5.44
C GLU A 167 24.04 21.58 5.91
N PRO A 168 24.17 20.55 6.78
CA PRO A 168 25.49 20.04 7.14
C PRO A 168 26.36 19.60 5.96
N TYR A 169 25.77 19.01 4.91
CA TYR A 169 26.52 18.60 3.71
C TYR A 169 27.00 19.81 2.93
N LEU A 170 26.16 20.84 2.78
CA LEU A 170 26.53 22.11 2.13
C LEU A 170 27.67 22.81 2.87
N GLU A 171 27.57 22.93 4.19
CA GLU A 171 28.59 23.57 5.04
C GLU A 171 29.95 22.87 4.94
N GLN A 172 29.95 21.55 4.75
CA GLN A 172 31.17 20.73 4.63
C GLN A 172 31.66 20.58 3.18
N GLY A 173 30.94 21.17 2.18
CA GLY A 173 31.28 21.04 0.77
C GLY A 173 31.15 19.60 0.22
N LEU A 174 30.30 18.78 0.82
CA LEU A 174 30.07 17.39 0.40
C LEU A 174 29.15 17.33 -0.82
N ASP A 175 29.24 16.23 -1.59
CA ASP A 175 28.33 15.97 -2.71
C ASP A 175 26.93 15.65 -2.22
N LEU A 176 25.95 16.39 -2.71
CA LEU A 176 24.54 16.27 -2.39
C LEU A 176 23.77 15.33 -3.32
N SER A 177 24.38 14.81 -4.37
CA SER A 177 23.65 14.11 -5.44
C SER A 177 22.84 12.92 -4.92
N GLU A 178 23.41 12.05 -4.10
CA GLU A 178 22.72 10.90 -3.52
C GLU A 178 21.63 11.34 -2.54
N LEU A 179 21.91 12.36 -1.72
CA LEU A 179 20.97 12.90 -0.75
C LEU A 179 19.73 13.48 -1.43
N LEU A 180 19.91 14.27 -2.47
CA LEU A 180 18.82 14.86 -3.26
C LEU A 180 18.02 13.79 -4.02
N ASN A 181 18.67 12.72 -4.51
CA ASN A 181 17.98 11.57 -5.10
C ASN A 181 17.11 10.85 -4.08
N SER A 182 17.61 10.65 -2.86
CA SER A 182 16.86 10.02 -1.77
C SER A 182 15.64 10.85 -1.36
N ILE A 183 15.78 12.16 -1.25
CA ILE A 183 14.68 13.11 -1.01
C ILE A 183 13.62 13.00 -2.13
N ALA A 184 14.06 13.03 -3.39
CA ALA A 184 13.19 12.91 -4.55
C ALA A 184 12.41 11.58 -4.56
N TYR A 185 13.08 10.49 -4.19
CA TYR A 185 12.43 9.18 -4.05
C TYR A 185 11.35 9.17 -2.97
N CYS A 186 11.66 9.70 -1.77
CA CYS A 186 10.68 9.80 -0.67
C CYS A 186 9.44 10.60 -1.07
N LEU A 187 9.63 11.76 -1.73
CA LEU A 187 8.54 12.58 -2.23
C LEU A 187 7.66 11.85 -3.25
N LYS A 188 8.27 11.10 -4.19
CA LYS A 188 7.52 10.26 -5.14
C LYS A 188 6.71 9.17 -4.44
N VAL A 189 7.25 8.55 -3.39
CA VAL A 189 6.53 7.53 -2.62
C VAL A 189 5.32 8.16 -1.92
N ILE A 190 5.50 9.31 -1.26
CA ILE A 190 4.44 10.02 -0.55
C ILE A 190 3.33 10.45 -1.53
N ASP A 191 3.69 11.12 -2.62
CA ASP A 191 2.73 11.54 -3.67
C ASP A 191 1.92 10.35 -4.20
N LYS A 192 2.58 9.24 -4.50
CA LYS A 192 1.92 8.04 -5.03
C LYS A 192 0.97 7.35 -4.03
N THR A 193 1.30 7.35 -2.72
CA THR A 193 0.65 6.47 -1.74
C THR A 193 -0.13 7.20 -0.66
N ALA A 194 0.06 8.52 -0.51
CA ALA A 194 -0.57 9.34 0.53
C ALA A 194 -0.84 10.80 0.09
N ALA A 195 -1.07 11.04 -1.21
CA ALA A 195 -1.43 12.38 -1.70
C ALA A 195 -2.71 12.88 -1.03
N LYS A 196 -2.75 14.19 -0.73
CA LYS A 196 -3.87 14.89 -0.06
C LYS A 196 -4.17 14.35 1.34
N THR A 197 -3.14 13.92 2.06
CA THR A 197 -3.23 13.48 3.45
C THR A 197 -2.27 14.28 4.32
N VAL A 198 -2.44 14.16 5.63
CA VAL A 198 -1.55 14.78 6.63
C VAL A 198 -0.06 14.39 6.41
N ILE A 199 0.23 13.23 5.84
CA ILE A 199 1.61 12.81 5.51
C ILE A 199 2.22 13.71 4.44
N GLU A 200 1.46 14.05 3.40
CA GLU A 200 1.90 14.99 2.37
C GLU A 200 2.09 16.39 2.95
N ASP A 201 1.19 16.85 3.82
CA ASP A 201 1.30 18.17 4.46
C ASP A 201 2.58 18.27 5.30
N TYR A 202 2.91 17.24 6.10
CA TYR A 202 4.17 17.20 6.84
C TYR A 202 5.39 17.13 5.93
N SER A 203 5.32 16.48 4.77
CA SER A 203 6.42 16.50 3.80
C SER A 203 6.69 17.92 3.27
N ARG A 204 5.64 18.71 3.03
CA ARG A 204 5.76 20.13 2.63
C ARG A 204 6.34 21.00 3.76
N ILE A 205 5.92 20.76 5.00
CA ILE A 205 6.49 21.44 6.18
C ILE A 205 8.00 21.17 6.29
N LEU A 206 8.43 19.91 6.12
CA LEU A 206 9.85 19.56 6.10
C LEU A 206 10.62 20.28 4.99
N LEU A 207 10.07 20.34 3.78
CA LEU A 207 10.69 21.06 2.67
C LEU A 207 10.81 22.57 2.94
N SER A 208 9.83 23.16 3.61
CA SER A 208 9.84 24.57 3.97
C SER A 208 10.85 24.92 5.08
N SER A 209 11.41 23.95 5.78
CA SER A 209 12.45 24.14 6.79
C SER A 209 13.86 24.35 6.19
N LEU A 210 14.04 24.06 4.89
CA LEU A 210 15.30 24.30 4.20
C LEU A 210 15.56 25.79 3.99
N SER A 211 16.84 26.20 4.02
CA SER A 211 17.24 27.56 3.62
C SER A 211 16.85 27.84 2.14
N ASP A 212 16.77 29.12 1.77
CA ASP A 212 16.46 29.53 0.39
C ASP A 212 17.45 28.90 -0.62
N HIS A 213 18.72 28.83 -0.27
CA HIS A 213 19.76 28.24 -1.10
C HIS A 213 19.53 26.74 -1.31
N SER A 214 19.32 25.99 -0.23
CA SER A 214 19.07 24.55 -0.25
C SER A 214 17.77 24.22 -0.96
N SER A 215 16.73 25.00 -0.72
CA SER A 215 15.44 24.88 -1.40
C SER A 215 15.56 25.07 -2.91
N LEU A 216 16.36 26.05 -3.36
CA LEU A 216 16.60 26.28 -4.78
C LEU A 216 17.37 25.12 -5.44
N LEU A 217 18.39 24.59 -4.77
CA LEU A 217 19.13 23.40 -5.24
C LEU A 217 18.21 22.19 -5.39
N LEU A 218 17.40 21.92 -4.37
CA LEU A 218 16.44 20.82 -4.41
C LEU A 218 15.42 20.99 -5.53
N LYS A 219 14.81 22.17 -5.69
CA LYS A 219 13.85 22.45 -6.76
C LYS A 219 14.46 22.22 -8.16
N ARG A 220 15.70 22.66 -8.40
CA ARG A 220 16.41 22.41 -9.66
C ARG A 220 16.63 20.90 -9.89
N HIS A 221 17.00 20.16 -8.86
CA HIS A 221 17.21 18.73 -8.95
C HIS A 221 15.89 17.98 -9.26
N LEU A 222 14.81 18.29 -8.53
CA LEU A 222 13.49 17.71 -8.75
C LEU A 222 12.95 17.98 -10.15
N SER A 223 13.10 19.21 -10.66
CA SER A 223 12.70 19.58 -12.03
C SER A 223 13.41 18.73 -13.09
N ARG A 224 14.71 18.42 -12.92
CA ARG A 224 15.45 17.52 -13.82
C ARG A 224 14.89 16.09 -13.82
N LEU A 225 14.28 15.67 -12.72
CA LEU A 225 13.65 14.35 -12.54
C LEU A 225 12.16 14.35 -12.92
N GLY A 226 11.63 15.48 -13.44
CA GLY A 226 10.20 15.62 -13.79
C GLY A 226 9.26 15.63 -12.58
N ILE A 227 9.78 16.01 -11.40
CA ILE A 227 8.99 16.14 -10.16
C ILE A 227 8.71 17.61 -9.94
N HIS A 228 7.44 17.98 -9.89
CA HIS A 228 6.99 19.34 -9.61
C HIS A 228 6.40 19.40 -8.20
N LEU A 229 6.99 20.21 -7.31
CA LEU A 229 6.40 20.53 -6.02
C LEU A 229 5.25 21.51 -6.27
N GLN A 230 4.03 21.10 -5.94
CA GLN A 230 2.84 21.97 -5.98
C GLN A 230 2.79 22.89 -4.78
#